data_b665d3dc19cafbbf644897b71280a46b
#
_entry.id   b665d3dc19cafbbf644897b71280a46b
#
_cell.length_a   1.000
_cell.length_b   1.000
_cell.length_c   1.000
_cell.angle_alpha   90.00
_cell.angle_beta   90.00
_cell.angle_gamma   90.00
#
_symmetry.space_group_name_H-M   'P 1'
#
loop_
_entity.id
_entity.type
_entity.pdbx_description
1 polymer ?
#
loop_
_entity_poly.entity_id
_entity_poly.type
_entity_poly.pdbx_seq_one_letter_code
_entity_poly.pdbx_strand_id
1 'polypeptide(L)'
;MELRHLRCFLAVAEELHFARAAEKLHIEQSPLSRAIKELEEELGTQLFVRTTRSTRLTHAGRLFLEHVPRVFTALQQARDSTKAVANGYSSQLRVALSDGISPLRFSSFLALCRQEEPEVEIRLFEVSLSRQIKGLHDDLYDVGFAQSDEVGDGVVAIPAWSEPLVAAVPERHPILSHKRIPLEELLRYPLVLCDPQACEGHARQVERFLRQTEAEPLVAEQVASCDLMMALVAAGFALGLAGESCIAASRASGVVGRALRSAPKLTTYLLRSPREPSATLARFIERVQTIDSSDDVQIASQTNTREIEP
;
A
#
# COMPACT_ATOMS: atom_id res chain seq x y z
N MET A 1 26.30 23.13 -7.61
CA MET A 1 25.10 22.32 -7.96
C MET A 1 23.84 22.97 -7.36
N GLU A 2 22.82 23.23 -8.19
CA GLU A 2 21.58 23.87 -7.77
C GLU A 2 20.39 22.94 -8.04
N LEU A 3 19.27 23.15 -7.33
CA LEU A 3 18.07 22.32 -7.51
C LEU A 3 17.53 22.36 -8.95
N ARG A 4 17.75 23.45 -9.69
CA ARG A 4 17.39 23.53 -11.11
C ARG A 4 18.14 22.51 -11.96
N HIS A 5 19.44 22.28 -11.69
CA HIS A 5 20.27 21.29 -12.40
C HIS A 5 19.74 19.87 -12.16
N LEU A 6 19.35 19.57 -10.93
CA LEU A 6 18.77 18.27 -10.55
C LEU A 6 17.42 18.02 -11.25
N ARG A 7 16.56 19.06 -11.35
CA ARG A 7 15.29 18.97 -12.11
C ARG A 7 15.53 18.72 -13.60
N CYS A 8 16.49 19.43 -14.19
CA CYS A 8 16.86 19.22 -15.58
C CYS A 8 17.38 17.79 -15.80
N PHE A 9 18.21 17.30 -14.88
CA PHE A 9 18.74 15.94 -14.93
C PHE A 9 17.62 14.91 -14.89
N LEU A 10 16.67 15.00 -13.93
CA LEU A 10 15.54 14.07 -13.84
C LEU A 10 14.69 14.07 -15.11
N ALA A 11 14.36 15.24 -15.63
CA ALA A 11 13.56 15.33 -16.85
C ALA A 11 14.25 14.66 -18.04
N VAL A 12 15.57 14.86 -18.22
CA VAL A 12 16.32 14.21 -19.30
C VAL A 12 16.47 12.70 -19.06
N ALA A 13 16.62 12.28 -17.81
CA ALA A 13 16.72 10.84 -17.44
C ALA A 13 15.41 10.07 -17.69
N GLU A 14 14.28 10.71 -17.49
CA GLU A 14 12.95 10.14 -17.75
C GLU A 14 12.64 10.08 -19.25
N GLU A 15 12.86 11.18 -19.96
CA GLU A 15 12.51 11.30 -21.37
C GLU A 15 13.54 10.67 -22.32
N LEU A 16 14.79 10.53 -21.88
CA LEU A 16 15.94 10.13 -22.70
C LEU A 16 16.03 10.92 -24.02
N HIS A 17 15.49 12.16 -24.00
CA HIS A 17 15.40 13.05 -25.15
C HIS A 17 15.37 14.51 -24.69
N PHE A 18 16.40 15.30 -25.06
CA PHE A 18 16.58 16.67 -24.59
C PHE A 18 15.43 17.61 -24.98
N ALA A 19 14.89 17.50 -26.20
CA ALA A 19 13.79 18.37 -26.63
C ALA A 19 12.51 18.06 -25.83
N ARG A 20 12.12 16.79 -25.67
CA ARG A 20 10.94 16.41 -24.87
C ARG A 20 11.11 16.79 -23.40
N ALA A 21 12.31 16.62 -22.85
CA ALA A 21 12.60 17.06 -21.48
C ALA A 21 12.47 18.58 -21.31
N ALA A 22 12.89 19.36 -22.29
CA ALA A 22 12.73 20.80 -22.30
C ALA A 22 11.26 21.23 -22.39
N GLU A 23 10.47 20.58 -23.25
CA GLU A 23 9.01 20.76 -23.35
C GLU A 23 8.33 20.46 -22.00
N LYS A 24 8.68 19.34 -21.37
CA LYS A 24 8.15 18.94 -20.06
C LYS A 24 8.43 19.96 -18.96
N LEU A 25 9.58 20.62 -19.02
CA LEU A 25 9.97 21.66 -18.06
C LEU A 25 9.53 23.06 -18.47
N HIS A 26 8.88 23.22 -19.64
CA HIS A 26 8.46 24.50 -20.22
C HIS A 26 9.64 25.48 -20.39
N ILE A 27 10.78 24.98 -20.85
CA ILE A 27 11.98 25.77 -21.16
C ILE A 27 12.51 25.43 -22.56
N GLU A 28 13.42 26.25 -23.07
CA GLU A 28 14.12 25.93 -24.31
C GLU A 28 15.17 24.84 -24.11
N GLN A 29 15.52 24.11 -25.18
CA GLN A 29 16.51 23.02 -25.12
C GLN A 29 17.92 23.53 -24.79
N SER A 30 18.27 24.74 -25.21
CA SER A 30 19.61 25.32 -25.00
C SER A 30 19.93 25.59 -23.53
N PRO A 31 19.07 26.22 -22.71
CA PRO A 31 19.20 26.31 -21.27
C PRO A 31 19.29 24.95 -20.58
N LEU A 32 18.44 23.97 -21.00
CA LEU A 32 18.48 22.61 -20.44
C LEU A 32 19.84 21.95 -20.68
N SER A 33 20.35 22.00 -21.92
CA SER A 33 21.64 21.42 -22.28
C SER A 33 22.80 22.06 -21.51
N ARG A 34 22.74 23.38 -21.26
CA ARG A 34 23.73 24.10 -20.46
C ARG A 34 23.69 23.65 -18.99
N ALA A 35 22.49 23.57 -18.40
CA ALA A 35 22.32 23.10 -17.01
C ALA A 35 22.86 21.68 -16.79
N ILE A 36 22.65 20.77 -17.75
CA ILE A 36 23.23 19.42 -17.67
C ILE A 36 24.75 19.47 -17.80
N LYS A 37 25.29 20.29 -18.72
CA LYS A 37 26.73 20.42 -18.86
C LYS A 37 27.39 20.98 -17.59
N GLU A 38 26.84 22.04 -17.01
CA GLU A 38 27.30 22.63 -15.74
C GLU A 38 27.29 21.57 -14.59
N LEU A 39 26.24 20.74 -14.55
CA LEU A 39 26.13 19.65 -13.58
C LEU A 39 27.23 18.58 -13.79
N GLU A 40 27.44 18.15 -15.04
CA GLU A 40 28.48 17.17 -15.40
C GLU A 40 29.89 17.69 -15.11
N GLU A 41 30.14 18.98 -15.38
CA GLU A 41 31.42 19.67 -15.07
C GLU A 41 31.66 19.72 -13.56
N GLU A 42 30.65 20.06 -12.76
CA GLU A 42 30.76 20.12 -11.30
C GLU A 42 30.98 18.74 -10.67
N LEU A 43 30.34 17.69 -11.20
CA LEU A 43 30.53 16.31 -10.77
C LEU A 43 31.81 15.65 -11.31
N GLY A 44 32.45 16.28 -12.26
CA GLY A 44 33.68 15.75 -12.91
C GLY A 44 33.43 14.51 -13.76
N THR A 45 32.18 14.20 -14.11
CA THR A 45 31.82 13.01 -14.89
C THR A 45 30.58 13.24 -15.75
N GLN A 46 30.53 12.54 -16.88
CA GLN A 46 29.34 12.57 -17.74
C GLN A 46 28.22 11.70 -17.18
N LEU A 47 27.01 12.23 -17.13
CA LEU A 47 25.80 11.54 -16.72
C LEU A 47 25.05 10.94 -17.92
N PHE A 48 25.22 11.51 -19.11
CA PHE A 48 24.58 11.05 -20.34
C PHE A 48 25.61 10.78 -21.45
N VAL A 49 25.39 9.70 -22.20
CA VAL A 49 25.99 9.48 -23.51
C VAL A 49 25.02 10.02 -24.54
N ARG A 50 25.50 10.97 -25.35
CA ARG A 50 24.72 11.64 -26.41
C ARG A 50 25.23 11.18 -27.76
N THR A 51 24.34 10.73 -28.61
CA THR A 51 24.59 10.49 -30.03
C THR A 51 23.59 11.31 -30.84
N THR A 52 23.79 11.42 -32.14
CA THR A 52 22.83 12.09 -33.03
C THR A 52 21.44 11.42 -33.06
N ARG A 53 21.32 10.20 -32.55
CA ARG A 53 20.08 9.41 -32.61
C ARG A 53 19.52 8.99 -31.24
N SER A 54 20.30 9.11 -30.16
CA SER A 54 19.88 8.64 -28.84
C SER A 54 20.60 9.32 -27.70
N THR A 55 19.90 9.44 -26.57
CA THR A 55 20.46 9.81 -25.27
C THR A 55 20.30 8.61 -24.33
N ARG A 56 21.35 8.26 -23.58
CA ARG A 56 21.35 7.17 -22.61
C ARG A 56 22.10 7.60 -21.34
N LEU A 57 21.68 7.09 -20.19
CA LEU A 57 22.42 7.28 -18.95
C LEU A 57 23.74 6.52 -18.97
N THR A 58 24.82 7.17 -18.50
CA THR A 58 26.06 6.49 -18.15
C THR A 58 25.88 5.64 -16.89
N HIS A 59 26.90 4.91 -16.46
CA HIS A 59 26.88 4.25 -15.15
C HIS A 59 26.76 5.29 -14.02
N ALA A 60 27.55 6.38 -14.07
CA ALA A 60 27.44 7.49 -13.13
C ALA A 60 26.05 8.15 -13.14
N GLY A 61 25.44 8.32 -14.34
CA GLY A 61 24.07 8.83 -14.47
C GLY A 61 23.01 7.94 -13.83
N ARG A 62 23.15 6.62 -13.92
CA ARG A 62 22.24 5.68 -13.22
C ARG A 62 22.40 5.77 -11.70
N LEU A 63 23.60 5.76 -11.18
CA LEU A 63 23.84 5.94 -9.74
C LEU A 63 23.32 7.31 -9.25
N PHE A 64 23.53 8.35 -10.02
CA PHE A 64 23.04 9.68 -9.66
C PHE A 64 21.51 9.74 -9.66
N LEU A 65 20.85 9.04 -10.59
CA LEU A 65 19.38 8.92 -10.65
C LEU A 65 18.79 8.23 -9.41
N GLU A 66 19.51 7.32 -8.78
CA GLU A 66 19.07 6.67 -7.53
C GLU A 66 19.05 7.63 -6.33
N HIS A 67 19.88 8.68 -6.36
CA HIS A 67 20.05 9.61 -5.24
C HIS A 67 19.26 10.92 -5.39
N VAL A 68 19.12 11.44 -6.62
CA VAL A 68 18.50 12.76 -6.85
C VAL A 68 17.06 12.86 -6.35
N PRO A 69 16.17 11.86 -6.52
CA PRO A 69 14.81 11.93 -5.98
C PRO A 69 14.77 12.17 -4.47
N ARG A 70 15.72 11.58 -3.71
CA ARG A 70 15.81 11.74 -2.25
C ARG A 70 16.10 13.19 -1.83
N VAL A 71 16.84 13.94 -2.63
CA VAL A 71 17.10 15.38 -2.37
C VAL A 71 15.79 16.18 -2.43
N PHE A 72 14.94 15.91 -3.43
CA PHE A 72 13.64 16.57 -3.54
C PHE A 72 12.68 16.12 -2.44
N THR A 73 12.73 14.84 -2.06
CA THR A 73 12.00 14.32 -0.91
C THR A 73 12.39 15.05 0.38
N ALA A 74 13.68 15.15 0.67
CA ALA A 74 14.18 15.85 1.86
C ALA A 74 13.77 17.34 1.88
N LEU A 75 13.81 18.00 0.73
CA LEU A 75 13.36 19.40 0.61
C LEU A 75 11.86 19.53 0.88
N GLN A 76 11.04 18.62 0.34
CA GLN A 76 9.60 18.62 0.59
C GLN A 76 9.28 18.33 2.05
N GLN A 77 9.98 17.40 2.67
CA GLN A 77 9.85 17.09 4.11
C GLN A 77 10.15 18.32 4.98
N ALA A 78 11.25 19.03 4.70
CA ALA A 78 11.59 20.23 5.43
C ALA A 78 10.49 21.30 5.34
N ARG A 79 9.88 21.46 4.15
CA ARG A 79 8.74 22.37 3.95
C ARG A 79 7.50 21.93 4.72
N ASP A 80 7.18 20.62 4.66
CA ASP A 80 5.97 20.08 5.28
C ASP A 80 6.11 20.12 6.81
N SER A 81 7.28 19.79 7.37
CA SER A 81 7.55 19.91 8.81
C SER A 81 7.44 21.37 9.29
N THR A 82 7.94 22.32 8.49
CA THR A 82 7.79 23.75 8.85
C THR A 82 6.33 24.18 8.85
N LYS A 83 5.52 23.70 7.89
CA LYS A 83 4.08 23.96 7.85
C LYS A 83 3.34 23.28 9.00
N ALA A 84 3.71 22.05 9.36
CA ALA A 84 3.11 21.35 10.49
C ALA A 84 3.29 22.16 11.79
N VAL A 85 4.50 22.66 12.06
CA VAL A 85 4.78 23.52 13.20
C VAL A 85 3.94 24.82 13.16
N ALA A 86 3.81 25.44 12.00
CA ALA A 86 2.97 26.64 11.83
C ALA A 86 1.48 26.36 12.09
N ASN A 87 1.03 25.12 11.90
CA ASN A 87 -0.33 24.66 12.20
C ASN A 87 -0.50 24.12 13.64
N GLY A 88 0.53 24.22 14.48
CA GLY A 88 0.49 23.80 15.89
C GLY A 88 0.89 22.36 16.16
N TYR A 89 1.37 21.62 15.16
CA TYR A 89 1.87 20.26 15.35
C TYR A 89 3.35 20.27 15.75
N SER A 90 3.73 19.36 16.63
CA SER A 90 5.14 19.18 17.07
C SER A 90 5.95 18.30 16.12
N SER A 91 5.28 17.37 15.44
CA SER A 91 5.89 16.44 14.49
C SER A 91 4.89 15.96 13.46
N GLN A 92 5.38 15.28 12.42
CA GLN A 92 4.58 14.72 11.34
C GLN A 92 5.00 13.26 11.07
N LEU A 93 4.02 12.40 10.84
CA LEU A 93 4.21 11.03 10.34
C LEU A 93 3.53 10.86 8.99
N ARG A 94 4.27 10.34 8.02
CA ARG A 94 3.80 10.04 6.67
C ARG A 94 3.57 8.54 6.56
N VAL A 95 2.30 8.18 6.51
CA VAL A 95 1.83 6.79 6.52
C VAL A 95 1.34 6.42 5.13
N ALA A 96 1.98 5.48 4.48
CA ALA A 96 1.54 4.93 3.21
C ALA A 96 0.59 3.76 3.44
N LEU A 97 -0.47 3.68 2.66
CA LEU A 97 -1.46 2.61 2.70
C LEU A 97 -1.52 1.96 1.34
N SER A 98 -1.40 0.65 1.28
CA SER A 98 -1.77 -0.12 0.09
C SER A 98 -3.18 -0.69 0.25
N ASP A 99 -3.62 -1.42 -0.77
CA ASP A 99 -4.89 -2.11 -0.81
C ASP A 99 -5.11 -3.11 0.33
N GLY A 100 -6.36 -3.44 0.59
CA GLY A 100 -6.75 -4.52 1.51
C GLY A 100 -6.66 -4.18 3.00
N ILE A 101 -6.34 -2.93 3.35
CA ILE A 101 -6.31 -2.51 4.76
C ILE A 101 -7.73 -2.46 5.32
N SER A 102 -7.95 -3.12 6.46
CA SER A 102 -9.22 -3.10 7.18
C SER A 102 -9.62 -1.66 7.57
N PRO A 103 -10.69 -1.07 6.98
CA PRO A 103 -11.06 0.30 7.27
C PRO A 103 -11.44 0.51 8.74
N LEU A 104 -12.08 -0.48 9.34
CA LEU A 104 -12.55 -0.40 10.72
C LEU A 104 -11.37 -0.41 11.70
N ARG A 105 -10.44 -1.35 11.56
CA ARG A 105 -9.26 -1.44 12.42
C ARG A 105 -8.36 -0.23 12.27
N PHE A 106 -8.14 0.21 11.03
CA PHE A 106 -7.30 1.37 10.76
C PHE A 106 -7.90 2.66 11.30
N SER A 107 -9.22 2.87 11.19
CA SER A 107 -9.89 4.05 11.75
C SER A 107 -9.83 4.09 13.27
N SER A 108 -10.00 2.94 13.94
CA SER A 108 -9.85 2.81 15.40
C SER A 108 -8.42 3.12 15.85
N PHE A 109 -7.44 2.63 15.10
CA PHE A 109 -6.03 2.93 15.34
C PHE A 109 -5.72 4.43 15.21
N LEU A 110 -6.20 5.07 14.13
CA LEU A 110 -6.00 6.51 13.94
C LEU A 110 -6.70 7.35 15.04
N ALA A 111 -7.88 6.92 15.49
CA ALA A 111 -8.58 7.58 16.59
C ALA A 111 -7.76 7.53 17.89
N LEU A 112 -7.17 6.37 18.20
CA LEU A 112 -6.27 6.22 19.34
C LEU A 112 -5.02 7.12 19.22
N CYS A 113 -4.35 7.11 18.07
CA CYS A 113 -3.21 7.98 17.82
C CYS A 113 -3.56 9.46 18.03
N ARG A 114 -4.71 9.91 17.52
CA ARG A 114 -5.17 11.29 17.68
C ARG A 114 -5.52 11.66 19.13
N GLN A 115 -6.01 10.70 19.91
CA GLN A 115 -6.34 10.90 21.32
C GLN A 115 -5.09 11.02 22.18
N GLU A 116 -4.09 10.18 21.94
CA GLU A 116 -2.88 10.11 22.75
C GLU A 116 -1.82 11.14 22.37
N GLU A 117 -1.70 11.45 21.07
CA GLU A 117 -0.72 12.42 20.54
C GLU A 117 -1.39 13.39 19.54
N PRO A 118 -2.27 14.27 20.01
CA PRO A 118 -2.97 15.23 19.14
C PRO A 118 -2.03 16.22 18.44
N GLU A 119 -0.82 16.38 18.99
CA GLU A 119 0.23 17.24 18.42
C GLU A 119 1.03 16.59 17.29
N VAL A 120 0.76 15.32 16.94
CA VAL A 120 1.39 14.64 15.81
C VAL A 120 0.47 14.69 14.60
N GLU A 121 0.91 15.34 13.52
CA GLU A 121 0.20 15.29 12.24
C GLU A 121 0.42 13.95 11.55
N ILE A 122 -0.65 13.18 11.33
CA ILE A 122 -0.60 11.95 10.53
C ILE A 122 -1.09 12.27 9.12
N ARG A 123 -0.22 12.13 8.13
CA ARG A 123 -0.56 12.28 6.70
C ARG A 123 -0.64 10.90 6.04
N LEU A 124 -1.76 10.64 5.39
CA LEU A 124 -2.04 9.37 4.74
C LEU A 124 -1.82 9.49 3.22
N PHE A 125 -1.20 8.44 2.66
CA PHE A 125 -0.93 8.32 1.23
C PHE A 125 -1.40 6.96 0.76
N GLU A 126 -2.39 6.94 -0.11
CA GLU A 126 -2.86 5.70 -0.75
C GLU A 126 -2.02 5.44 -2.00
N VAL A 127 -1.29 4.32 -2.00
CA VAL A 127 -0.34 3.96 -3.06
C VAL A 127 -0.27 2.44 -3.22
N SER A 128 0.15 1.95 -4.40
CA SER A 128 0.41 0.52 -4.58
C SER A 128 1.58 0.04 -3.70
N LEU A 129 1.62 -1.26 -3.39
CA LEU A 129 2.69 -1.87 -2.59
C LEU A 129 4.08 -1.56 -3.15
N SER A 130 4.26 -1.68 -4.47
CA SER A 130 5.53 -1.38 -5.14
C SER A 130 5.98 0.08 -4.96
N ARG A 131 5.03 1.05 -5.02
CA ARG A 131 5.31 2.47 -4.72
C ARG A 131 5.57 2.72 -3.25
N GLN A 132 4.89 2.00 -2.37
CA GLN A 132 5.10 2.07 -0.93
C GLN A 132 6.51 1.62 -0.55
N ILE A 133 6.95 0.45 -1.04
CA ILE A 133 8.30 -0.07 -0.82
C ILE A 133 9.35 0.93 -1.32
N LYS A 134 9.19 1.42 -2.56
CA LYS A 134 10.09 2.43 -3.11
C LYS A 134 10.09 3.70 -2.27
N GLY A 135 8.93 4.18 -1.83
CA GLY A 135 8.80 5.38 -1.02
C GLY A 135 9.44 5.25 0.36
N LEU A 136 9.40 4.06 0.99
CA LEU A 136 10.12 3.76 2.22
C LEU A 136 11.64 3.76 2.02
N HIS A 137 12.14 3.24 0.88
CA HIS A 137 13.55 3.34 0.52
C HIS A 137 14.02 4.77 0.27
N ASP A 138 13.18 5.59 -0.35
CA ASP A 138 13.48 6.97 -0.72
C ASP A 138 13.11 7.99 0.37
N ASP A 139 12.81 7.50 1.58
CA ASP A 139 12.38 8.30 2.74
C ASP A 139 11.15 9.19 2.48
N LEU A 140 10.30 8.85 1.47
CA LEU A 140 9.03 9.53 1.19
C LEU A 140 8.00 9.27 2.27
N TYR A 141 8.00 8.08 2.84
CA TYR A 141 7.12 7.63 3.90
C TYR A 141 7.93 7.18 5.10
N ASP A 142 7.41 7.39 6.30
CA ASP A 142 8.03 6.96 7.55
C ASP A 142 7.65 5.52 7.87
N VAL A 143 6.43 5.15 7.48
CA VAL A 143 5.82 3.83 7.73
C VAL A 143 4.78 3.54 6.67
N GLY A 144 4.49 2.27 6.46
CA GLY A 144 3.42 1.83 5.59
C GLY A 144 2.62 0.67 6.16
N PHE A 145 1.41 0.46 5.65
CA PHE A 145 0.61 -0.73 5.92
C PHE A 145 0.31 -1.45 4.61
N ALA A 146 0.50 -2.76 4.59
CA ALA A 146 0.24 -3.61 3.44
C ALA A 146 -0.14 -5.03 3.86
N GLN A 147 -0.84 -5.74 3.01
CA GLN A 147 -1.11 -7.18 3.19
C GLN A 147 0.00 -8.04 2.55
N SER A 148 1.28 -7.67 2.77
CA SER A 148 2.42 -8.44 2.28
C SER A 148 3.63 -8.33 3.21
N ASP A 149 4.29 -9.45 3.44
CA ASP A 149 5.60 -9.58 4.07
C ASP A 149 6.74 -9.72 3.03
N GLU A 150 6.40 -9.92 1.77
CA GLU A 150 7.33 -10.03 0.65
C GLU A 150 7.69 -8.62 0.14
N VAL A 151 8.56 -7.92 0.88
CA VAL A 151 8.89 -6.52 0.62
C VAL A 151 10.31 -6.28 0.11
N GLY A 152 11.09 -7.35 -0.06
CA GLY A 152 12.48 -7.29 -0.51
C GLY A 152 13.44 -6.73 0.54
N ASP A 153 14.70 -6.60 0.15
CA ASP A 153 15.75 -6.08 1.03
C ASP A 153 15.54 -4.60 1.35
N GLY A 154 15.94 -4.20 2.56
CA GLY A 154 15.90 -2.79 2.99
C GLY A 154 14.54 -2.28 3.47
N VAL A 155 13.53 -3.13 3.60
CA VAL A 155 12.27 -2.86 4.29
C VAL A 155 12.00 -3.97 5.30
N VAL A 156 11.55 -3.61 6.50
CA VAL A 156 11.16 -4.53 7.55
C VAL A 156 9.64 -4.61 7.58
N ALA A 157 9.09 -5.82 7.51
CA ALA A 157 7.68 -6.10 7.69
C ALA A 157 7.42 -6.65 9.09
N ILE A 158 6.53 -6.02 9.85
CA ILE A 158 6.14 -6.40 11.21
C ILE A 158 4.63 -6.71 11.16
N PRO A 159 4.17 -7.89 11.61
CA PRO A 159 2.74 -8.15 11.71
C PRO A 159 2.05 -7.08 12.56
N ALA A 160 1.00 -6.46 12.02
CA ALA A 160 0.23 -5.43 12.68
C ALA A 160 -1.07 -5.99 13.25
N TRP A 161 -1.87 -6.62 12.40
CA TRP A 161 -3.10 -7.33 12.79
C TRP A 161 -3.49 -8.36 11.74
N SER A 162 -4.37 -9.27 12.14
CA SER A 162 -4.94 -10.27 11.24
C SER A 162 -6.46 -10.28 11.33
N GLU A 163 -7.13 -10.63 10.24
CA GLU A 163 -8.57 -10.81 10.18
C GLU A 163 -8.93 -12.08 9.40
N PRO A 164 -10.11 -12.66 9.61
CA PRO A 164 -10.56 -13.82 8.84
C PRO A 164 -10.72 -13.47 7.34
N LEU A 165 -10.22 -14.34 6.47
CA LEU A 165 -10.61 -14.36 5.06
C LEU A 165 -11.93 -15.12 4.97
N VAL A 166 -12.95 -14.48 4.40
CA VAL A 166 -14.29 -15.05 4.29
C VAL A 166 -14.79 -15.00 2.84
N ALA A 167 -15.77 -15.84 2.53
CA ALA A 167 -16.47 -15.76 1.25
C ALA A 167 -17.55 -14.69 1.29
N ALA A 168 -17.56 -13.78 0.33
CA ALA A 168 -18.66 -12.89 0.04
C ALA A 168 -19.66 -13.63 -0.86
N VAL A 169 -20.89 -13.79 -0.40
CA VAL A 169 -21.89 -14.67 -1.01
C VAL A 169 -23.21 -13.91 -1.17
N PRO A 170 -23.91 -14.01 -2.30
CA PRO A 170 -25.26 -13.47 -2.43
C PRO A 170 -26.23 -14.09 -1.41
N GLU A 171 -27.11 -13.31 -0.78
CA GLU A 171 -28.02 -13.75 0.31
C GLU A 171 -28.83 -15.01 0.00
N ARG A 172 -29.15 -15.27 -1.26
CA ARG A 172 -29.98 -16.41 -1.66
C ARG A 172 -29.21 -17.53 -2.33
N HIS A 173 -27.87 -17.51 -2.20
CA HIS A 173 -27.03 -18.49 -2.87
C HIS A 173 -27.06 -19.85 -2.12
N PRO A 174 -27.19 -21.01 -2.82
CA PRO A 174 -27.29 -22.33 -2.20
C PRO A 174 -26.11 -22.71 -1.32
N ILE A 175 -24.90 -22.17 -1.57
CA ILE A 175 -23.70 -22.41 -0.78
C ILE A 175 -23.84 -21.94 0.68
N LEU A 176 -24.80 -21.06 0.99
CA LEU A 176 -25.11 -20.60 2.35
C LEU A 176 -25.70 -21.69 3.25
N SER A 177 -26.09 -22.85 2.70
CA SER A 177 -26.44 -24.04 3.49
C SER A 177 -25.25 -24.56 4.33
N HIS A 178 -24.01 -24.23 3.92
CA HIS A 178 -22.83 -24.52 4.72
C HIS A 178 -22.62 -23.46 5.81
N LYS A 179 -22.52 -23.87 7.07
CA LYS A 179 -22.09 -22.98 8.18
C LYS A 179 -20.67 -22.46 7.98
N ARG A 180 -19.79 -23.33 7.46
CA ARG A 180 -18.43 -23.02 7.03
C ARG A 180 -18.19 -23.66 5.66
N ILE A 181 -17.83 -22.87 4.67
CA ILE A 181 -17.72 -23.34 3.27
C ILE A 181 -16.40 -24.11 3.13
N PRO A 182 -16.41 -25.36 2.64
CA PRO A 182 -15.21 -26.06 2.20
C PRO A 182 -14.63 -25.38 0.96
N LEU A 183 -13.29 -25.38 0.82
CA LEU A 183 -12.65 -24.75 -0.36
C LEU A 183 -13.06 -25.42 -1.66
N GLU A 184 -13.16 -26.76 -1.67
CA GLU A 184 -13.57 -27.53 -2.85
C GLU A 184 -15.01 -27.19 -3.31
N GLU A 185 -15.87 -26.84 -2.36
CA GLU A 185 -17.24 -26.42 -2.69
C GLU A 185 -17.27 -24.98 -3.20
N LEU A 186 -16.45 -24.09 -2.64
CA LEU A 186 -16.31 -22.72 -3.11
C LEU A 186 -15.85 -22.68 -4.57
N LEU A 187 -14.86 -23.52 -4.92
CA LEU A 187 -14.25 -23.56 -6.25
C LEU A 187 -15.16 -24.14 -7.35
N ARG A 188 -16.34 -24.67 -7.02
CA ARG A 188 -17.35 -25.05 -8.01
C ARG A 188 -18.07 -23.85 -8.62
N TYR A 189 -17.93 -22.67 -8.03
CA TYR A 189 -18.60 -21.45 -8.46
C TYR A 189 -17.61 -20.45 -9.01
N PRO A 190 -18.03 -19.58 -9.94
CA PRO A 190 -17.17 -18.52 -10.42
C PRO A 190 -16.82 -17.54 -9.29
N LEU A 191 -15.58 -17.05 -9.32
CA LEU A 191 -15.04 -16.12 -8.32
C LEU A 191 -14.76 -14.75 -8.95
N VAL A 192 -15.06 -13.68 -8.20
CA VAL A 192 -14.48 -12.35 -8.39
C VAL A 192 -13.34 -12.22 -7.40
N LEU A 193 -12.16 -11.90 -7.90
CA LEU A 193 -10.94 -11.74 -7.11
C LEU A 193 -10.39 -10.33 -7.26
N CYS A 194 -9.50 -9.93 -6.37
CA CYS A 194 -8.76 -8.69 -6.53
C CYS A 194 -7.70 -8.82 -7.64
N ASP A 195 -7.57 -7.75 -8.44
CA ASP A 195 -6.54 -7.64 -9.48
C ASP A 195 -5.14 -7.66 -8.84
N PRO A 196 -4.24 -8.59 -9.24
CA PRO A 196 -2.91 -8.69 -8.66
C PRO A 196 -2.02 -7.47 -8.86
N GLN A 197 -2.31 -6.60 -9.84
CA GLN A 197 -1.54 -5.37 -10.07
C GLN A 197 -2.05 -4.22 -9.20
N ALA A 198 -3.37 -4.16 -8.98
CA ALA A 198 -3.98 -3.13 -8.14
C ALA A 198 -3.87 -3.47 -6.65
N CYS A 199 -4.04 -4.76 -6.29
CA CYS A 199 -4.14 -5.27 -4.94
C CYS A 199 -3.08 -6.36 -4.67
N GLU A 200 -1.79 -6.03 -4.89
CA GLU A 200 -0.68 -7.01 -4.86
C GLU A 200 -0.64 -7.87 -3.59
N GLY A 201 -0.71 -7.25 -2.42
CA GLY A 201 -0.60 -7.94 -1.14
C GLY A 201 -1.80 -8.85 -0.87
N HIS A 202 -3.00 -8.33 -1.06
CA HIS A 202 -4.25 -9.08 -0.89
C HIS A 202 -4.30 -10.28 -1.84
N ALA A 203 -4.05 -10.04 -3.13
CA ALA A 203 -4.11 -11.07 -4.16
C ALA A 203 -3.15 -12.23 -3.86
N ARG A 204 -1.91 -11.94 -3.40
CA ARG A 204 -0.93 -12.97 -3.01
C ARG A 204 -1.40 -13.82 -1.84
N GLN A 205 -1.99 -13.23 -0.81
CA GLN A 205 -2.50 -14.00 0.34
C GLN A 205 -3.69 -14.88 -0.06
N VAL A 206 -4.62 -14.35 -0.89
CA VAL A 206 -5.75 -15.12 -1.43
C VAL A 206 -5.25 -16.24 -2.35
N GLU A 207 -4.30 -15.97 -3.24
CA GLU A 207 -3.71 -16.99 -4.12
C GLU A 207 -3.03 -18.10 -3.32
N ARG A 208 -2.26 -17.76 -2.27
CA ARG A 208 -1.63 -18.74 -1.36
C ARG A 208 -2.68 -19.62 -0.70
N PHE A 209 -3.83 -19.06 -0.33
CA PHE A 209 -4.95 -19.83 0.19
C PHE A 209 -5.57 -20.75 -0.87
N LEU A 210 -5.84 -20.25 -2.07
CA LEU A 210 -6.45 -21.03 -3.15
C LEU A 210 -5.56 -22.20 -3.61
N ARG A 211 -4.24 -22.03 -3.55
CA ARG A 211 -3.25 -23.10 -3.88
C ARG A 211 -3.20 -24.26 -2.87
N GLN A 212 -3.99 -24.24 -1.80
CA GLN A 212 -4.08 -25.37 -0.86
C GLN A 212 -4.80 -26.59 -1.47
N THR A 213 -5.38 -26.47 -2.64
CA THR A 213 -5.99 -27.54 -3.42
C THR A 213 -5.43 -27.55 -4.85
N GLU A 214 -5.50 -28.71 -5.51
CA GLU A 214 -5.13 -28.86 -6.92
C GLU A 214 -6.19 -28.29 -7.88
N ALA A 215 -7.38 -27.98 -7.38
CA ALA A 215 -8.47 -27.43 -8.18
C ALA A 215 -8.18 -25.97 -8.55
N GLU A 216 -8.21 -25.66 -9.85
CA GLU A 216 -8.07 -24.30 -10.34
C GLU A 216 -9.35 -23.48 -10.10
N PRO A 217 -9.27 -22.26 -9.59
CA PRO A 217 -10.43 -21.38 -9.42
C PRO A 217 -10.96 -20.92 -10.78
N LEU A 218 -12.27 -20.97 -10.97
CA LEU A 218 -12.93 -20.34 -12.10
C LEU A 218 -13.05 -18.83 -11.83
N VAL A 219 -12.07 -18.04 -12.29
CA VAL A 219 -12.06 -16.59 -12.13
C VAL A 219 -12.97 -15.96 -13.19
N ALA A 220 -14.08 -15.39 -12.76
CA ALA A 220 -15.03 -14.70 -13.62
C ALA A 220 -14.61 -13.27 -13.92
N GLU A 221 -14.02 -12.58 -12.92
CA GLU A 221 -13.56 -11.19 -13.07
C GLU A 221 -12.46 -10.88 -12.06
N GLN A 222 -11.61 -9.90 -12.39
CA GLN A 222 -10.61 -9.31 -11.49
C GLN A 222 -10.89 -7.82 -11.31
N VAL A 223 -10.94 -7.34 -10.07
CA VAL A 223 -11.34 -5.98 -9.74
C VAL A 223 -10.31 -5.28 -8.85
N ALA A 224 -10.17 -3.98 -9.02
CA ALA A 224 -9.23 -3.17 -8.27
C ALA A 224 -9.75 -2.68 -6.90
N SER A 225 -11.02 -2.97 -6.56
CA SER A 225 -11.60 -2.51 -5.29
C SER A 225 -12.59 -3.51 -4.69
N CYS A 226 -12.64 -3.53 -3.36
CA CYS A 226 -13.60 -4.34 -2.61
C CYS A 226 -15.06 -3.91 -2.91
N ASP A 227 -15.31 -2.62 -3.10
CA ASP A 227 -16.66 -2.12 -3.38
C ASP A 227 -17.22 -2.67 -4.71
N LEU A 228 -16.39 -2.71 -5.76
CA LEU A 228 -16.78 -3.31 -7.03
C LEU A 228 -16.97 -4.82 -6.89
N MET A 229 -16.12 -5.51 -6.13
CA MET A 229 -16.30 -6.93 -5.82
C MET A 229 -17.65 -7.16 -5.14
N MET A 230 -17.99 -6.39 -4.10
CA MET A 230 -19.25 -6.53 -3.39
C MET A 230 -20.46 -6.23 -4.30
N ALA A 231 -20.37 -5.26 -5.21
CA ALA A 231 -21.42 -4.97 -6.17
C ALA A 231 -21.67 -6.13 -7.14
N LEU A 232 -20.61 -6.77 -7.65
CA LEU A 232 -20.72 -7.94 -8.53
C LEU A 232 -21.29 -9.15 -7.80
N VAL A 233 -20.88 -9.37 -6.54
CA VAL A 233 -21.44 -10.42 -5.68
C VAL A 233 -22.91 -10.15 -5.38
N ALA A 234 -23.30 -8.93 -5.00
CA ALA A 234 -24.71 -8.56 -4.77
C ALA A 234 -25.58 -8.78 -6.00
N ALA A 235 -25.04 -8.54 -7.19
CA ALA A 235 -25.71 -8.82 -8.46
C ALA A 235 -25.84 -10.32 -8.80
N GLY A 236 -25.25 -11.20 -7.98
CA GLY A 236 -25.25 -12.64 -8.23
C GLY A 236 -24.31 -13.09 -9.36
N PHE A 237 -23.37 -12.25 -9.75
CA PHE A 237 -22.45 -12.55 -10.85
C PHE A 237 -21.45 -13.65 -10.50
N ALA A 238 -20.90 -13.64 -9.28
CA ALA A 238 -19.96 -14.62 -8.78
C ALA A 238 -19.86 -14.54 -7.24
N LEU A 239 -19.06 -15.41 -6.62
CA LEU A 239 -18.66 -15.30 -5.21
C LEU A 239 -17.38 -14.47 -5.09
N GLY A 240 -17.16 -13.83 -3.94
CA GLY A 240 -15.93 -13.08 -3.66
C GLY A 240 -15.12 -13.69 -2.51
N LEU A 241 -13.84 -13.32 -2.41
CA LEU A 241 -12.99 -13.59 -1.25
C LEU A 241 -12.44 -12.27 -0.72
N ALA A 242 -12.77 -11.93 0.53
CA ALA A 242 -12.37 -10.67 1.15
C ALA A 242 -12.17 -10.83 2.66
N GLY A 243 -11.53 -9.85 3.30
CA GLY A 243 -11.49 -9.75 4.75
C GLY A 243 -12.89 -9.54 5.33
N GLU A 244 -13.15 -10.11 6.50
CA GLU A 244 -14.44 -10.01 7.19
C GLU A 244 -14.84 -8.55 7.41
N SER A 245 -13.90 -7.70 7.79
CA SER A 245 -14.13 -6.27 8.00
C SER A 245 -14.51 -5.52 6.72
N CYS A 246 -13.99 -5.93 5.56
CA CYS A 246 -14.34 -5.35 4.27
C CYS A 246 -15.81 -5.60 3.93
N ILE A 247 -16.30 -6.83 4.15
CA ILE A 247 -17.72 -7.16 3.94
C ILE A 247 -18.61 -6.43 4.95
N ALA A 248 -18.18 -6.37 6.23
CA ALA A 248 -18.92 -5.68 7.29
C ALA A 248 -19.03 -4.16 7.04
N ALA A 249 -18.00 -3.55 6.45
CA ALA A 249 -18.00 -2.13 6.09
C ALA A 249 -18.73 -1.83 4.79
N SER A 250 -18.95 -2.83 3.95
CA SER A 250 -19.66 -2.66 2.67
C SER A 250 -21.10 -2.28 2.90
N ARG A 251 -21.58 -1.29 2.11
CA ARG A 251 -23.00 -0.90 2.05
C ARG A 251 -23.79 -1.69 1.00
N ALA A 252 -23.18 -2.67 0.34
CA ALA A 252 -23.86 -3.49 -0.64
C ALA A 252 -24.89 -4.39 0.07
N SER A 253 -26.17 -4.08 -0.12
CA SER A 253 -27.26 -4.94 0.33
C SER A 253 -27.25 -6.24 -0.47
N GLY A 254 -27.55 -7.36 0.18
CA GLY A 254 -27.65 -8.66 -0.50
C GLY A 254 -26.36 -9.47 -0.53
N VAL A 255 -25.33 -9.08 0.22
CA VAL A 255 -24.08 -9.85 0.40
C VAL A 255 -23.96 -10.33 1.83
N VAL A 256 -23.64 -11.61 2.00
CA VAL A 256 -23.40 -12.26 3.30
C VAL A 256 -21.96 -12.76 3.35
N GLY A 257 -21.24 -12.38 4.40
CA GLY A 257 -19.94 -12.97 4.72
C GLY A 257 -20.12 -14.39 5.27
N ARG A 258 -19.44 -15.38 4.70
CA ARG A 258 -19.49 -16.75 5.17
C ARG A 258 -18.08 -17.27 5.44
N ALA A 259 -17.87 -17.78 6.66
CA ALA A 259 -16.58 -18.32 7.07
C ALA A 259 -16.18 -19.54 6.21
N LEU A 260 -14.89 -19.67 5.96
CA LEU A 260 -14.29 -20.82 5.29
C LEU A 260 -13.94 -21.89 6.32
N ARG A 261 -13.95 -23.18 5.92
CA ARG A 261 -13.69 -24.30 6.83
C ARG A 261 -12.29 -24.28 7.43
N SER A 262 -11.27 -23.95 6.63
CA SER A 262 -9.87 -23.85 7.06
C SER A 262 -9.55 -22.57 7.84
N ALA A 263 -10.51 -21.65 7.96
CA ALA A 263 -10.39 -20.38 8.69
C ALA A 263 -9.10 -19.60 8.36
N PRO A 264 -8.79 -19.35 7.05
CA PRO A 264 -7.59 -18.61 6.68
C PRO A 264 -7.67 -17.18 7.21
N LYS A 265 -6.50 -16.61 7.51
CA LYS A 265 -6.40 -15.23 7.96
C LYS A 265 -5.67 -14.38 6.90
N LEU A 266 -6.11 -13.15 6.75
CA LEU A 266 -5.38 -12.10 6.06
C LEU A 266 -4.59 -11.31 7.09
N THR A 267 -3.29 -11.18 6.87
CA THR A 267 -2.41 -10.42 7.77
C THR A 267 -2.02 -9.10 7.14
N THR A 268 -2.25 -8.02 7.86
CA THR A 268 -1.72 -6.70 7.55
C THR A 268 -0.40 -6.52 8.28
N TYR A 269 0.60 -6.05 7.56
CA TYR A 269 1.93 -5.78 8.06
C TYR A 269 2.17 -4.28 8.11
N LEU A 270 2.87 -3.84 9.15
CA LEU A 270 3.51 -2.54 9.21
C LEU A 270 4.87 -2.64 8.53
N LEU A 271 5.10 -1.80 7.54
CA LEU A 271 6.34 -1.74 6.75
C LEU A 271 7.14 -0.49 7.13
N ARG A 272 8.45 -0.66 7.37
CA ARG A 272 9.33 0.46 7.67
C ARG A 272 10.76 0.24 7.18
N SER A 273 11.53 1.32 7.12
CA SER A 273 12.98 1.23 6.95
C SER A 273 13.62 0.45 8.12
N PRO A 274 14.72 -0.30 7.91
CA PRO A 274 15.44 -1.00 8.97
C PRO A 274 16.17 -0.03 9.92
N ARG A 275 16.27 1.25 9.57
CA ARG A 275 16.92 2.28 10.42
C ARG A 275 16.19 2.41 11.75
N GLU A 276 16.90 2.92 12.75
CA GLU A 276 16.32 3.24 14.05
C GLU A 276 15.15 4.24 13.86
N PRO A 277 13.94 3.93 14.37
CA PRO A 277 12.79 4.81 14.23
C PRO A 277 12.96 6.07 15.07
N SER A 278 12.41 7.20 14.60
CA SER A 278 12.26 8.38 15.44
C SER A 278 11.40 8.07 16.67
N ALA A 279 11.53 8.85 17.74
CA ALA A 279 10.73 8.65 18.96
C ALA A 279 9.21 8.64 18.68
N THR A 280 8.73 9.49 17.77
CA THR A 280 7.32 9.52 17.35
C THR A 280 6.93 8.25 16.60
N LEU A 281 7.77 7.79 15.68
CA LEU A 281 7.53 6.54 14.93
C LEU A 281 7.59 5.31 15.86
N ALA A 282 8.50 5.29 16.83
CA ALA A 282 8.60 4.20 17.80
C ALA A 282 7.29 4.04 18.60
N ARG A 283 6.75 5.14 19.14
CA ARG A 283 5.46 5.14 19.86
C ARG A 283 4.29 4.74 18.95
N PHE A 284 4.31 5.18 17.68
CA PHE A 284 3.31 4.76 16.70
C PHE A 284 3.34 3.24 16.47
N ILE A 285 4.53 2.64 16.36
CA ILE A 285 4.71 1.18 16.20
C ILE A 285 4.23 0.43 17.44
N GLU A 286 4.55 0.90 18.64
CA GLU A 286 4.11 0.30 19.91
C GLU A 286 2.57 0.26 20.00
N ARG A 287 1.88 1.32 19.57
CA ARG A 287 0.40 1.34 19.54
C ARG A 287 -0.19 0.32 18.59
N VAL A 288 0.43 0.11 17.42
CA VAL A 288 -0.03 -0.94 16.49
C VAL A 288 -0.02 -2.32 17.17
N GLN A 289 1.02 -2.62 17.94
CA GLN A 289 1.15 -3.90 18.64
C GLN A 289 0.15 -4.09 19.80
N THR A 290 -0.29 -2.98 20.42
CA THR A 290 -1.27 -3.06 21.51
C THR A 290 -2.70 -3.29 21.04
N ILE A 291 -3.07 -2.89 19.85
CA ILE A 291 -4.43 -3.07 19.29
C ILE A 291 -4.72 -4.54 18.99
N ASP A 292 -3.76 -5.29 18.46
CA ASP A 292 -3.96 -6.71 18.15
C ASP A 292 -4.23 -7.54 19.43
N SER A 293 -3.60 -7.18 20.55
CA SER A 293 -3.81 -7.81 21.85
C SER A 293 -5.13 -7.47 22.54
N SER A 294 -5.75 -6.34 22.24
CA SER A 294 -7.02 -5.92 22.86
C SER A 294 -8.25 -6.43 22.10
N ASP A 295 -8.18 -6.59 20.80
CA ASP A 295 -9.31 -7.07 19.99
C ASP A 295 -9.55 -8.58 20.12
N ASP A 296 -8.51 -9.39 20.33
CA ASP A 296 -8.67 -10.81 20.64
C ASP A 296 -9.44 -11.04 21.95
N VAL A 297 -9.38 -10.11 22.91
CA VAL A 297 -10.15 -10.15 24.17
C VAL A 297 -11.61 -9.72 23.97
N GLN A 298 -11.89 -8.76 23.08
CA GLN A 298 -13.28 -8.30 22.85
C GLN A 298 -14.07 -9.27 21.94
N ILE A 299 -13.43 -9.87 20.94
CA ILE A 299 -14.07 -10.89 20.08
C ILE A 299 -14.38 -12.15 20.91
N ALA A 300 -13.48 -12.57 21.79
CA ALA A 300 -13.73 -13.70 22.71
C ALA A 300 -14.89 -13.43 23.69
N SER A 301 -15.07 -12.19 24.15
CA SER A 301 -16.18 -11.81 25.06
C SER A 301 -17.53 -11.70 24.34
N GLN A 302 -17.58 -11.31 23.08
CA GLN A 302 -18.82 -11.20 22.30
C GLN A 302 -19.29 -12.55 21.75
N THR A 303 -18.39 -13.49 21.50
CA THR A 303 -18.74 -14.84 21.08
C THR A 303 -19.37 -15.63 22.24
N ASN A 304 -18.90 -15.39 23.47
CA ASN A 304 -19.42 -16.06 24.67
C ASN A 304 -20.80 -15.54 25.13
N THR A 305 -21.22 -14.34 24.66
CA THR A 305 -22.53 -13.77 25.04
C THR A 305 -23.65 -14.17 24.08
N ARG A 306 -23.34 -14.73 22.90
CA ARG A 306 -24.33 -15.20 21.91
C ARG A 306 -24.68 -16.69 22.01
N GLU A 307 -24.01 -17.44 22.88
CA GLU A 307 -24.32 -18.87 23.12
C GLU A 307 -25.21 -19.14 24.36
N ILE A 308 -25.67 -18.08 25.04
CA ILE A 308 -26.55 -18.22 26.23
C ILE A 308 -27.82 -17.41 26.01
N GLU A 309 -28.68 -17.87 25.09
CA GLU A 309 -30.14 -17.67 25.19
C GLU A 309 -30.82 -18.92 24.61
N PRO A 310 -31.78 -19.52 25.33
CA PRO A 310 -32.37 -20.81 25.04
C PRO A 310 -33.39 -20.78 23.87
#